data_3507e1937b03cb2dc9a5e07347fec8b7
#
_entry.id   3507e1937b03cb2dc9a5e07347fec8b7
#
_cell.length_a   1.000
_cell.length_b   1.000
_cell.length_c   1.000
_cell.angle_alpha   90.00
_cell.angle_beta   90.00
_cell.angle_gamma   90.00
#
_symmetry.space_group_name_H-M   'P 1'
#
loop_
_entity.id
_entity.type
_entity.pdbx_description
1 polymer ?
#
loop_
_entity_poly.entity_id
_entity_poly.type
_entity_poly.pdbx_seq_one_letter_code
_entity_poly.pdbx_strand_id
1 'polypeptide(L)'
;MYVGYLGPSGSFTHNAALKAFPEANLVSLGTITEVIKSYEEGRVDYAVIPVENSIEGSVHESLDYLFHQADIRAVAEIVQPIKQQLMATKHHEKIEKIFSHPQAIAQGKKYIKQHFPHAKIETTASTAFAARYVADNSDQPYAAIAPHAAAKEYGLEILAKDIQEIEKNYTRFWVLGSTVPEIPLNQIDCKLTLALTLPDNMPGALYKALSTFAW
;
A
#
# COMPACT_ATOMS: atom_id res chain seq x y z
N MET A 1 16.25 -15.76 -0.73
CA MET A 1 15.50 -14.95 0.24
C MET A 1 14.08 -14.77 -0.26
N TYR A 2 13.09 -15.03 0.60
CA TYR A 2 11.67 -14.87 0.30
C TYR A 2 11.11 -13.69 1.10
N VAL A 3 10.29 -12.84 0.48
CA VAL A 3 9.68 -11.69 1.12
C VAL A 3 8.17 -11.69 0.88
N GLY A 4 7.40 -11.81 1.97
CA GLY A 4 5.94 -11.76 1.93
C GLY A 4 5.45 -10.31 1.83
N TYR A 5 4.39 -10.08 1.07
CA TYR A 5 3.77 -8.76 0.97
C TYR A 5 2.26 -8.86 0.74
N LEU A 6 1.52 -7.80 1.12
CA LEU A 6 0.09 -7.70 0.83
C LEU A 6 -0.13 -7.51 -0.68
N GLY A 7 -0.70 -8.55 -1.31
CA GLY A 7 -1.01 -8.57 -2.73
C GLY A 7 -2.21 -7.71 -3.13
N PRO A 8 -2.61 -7.85 -4.37
CA PRO A 8 -1.96 -8.61 -5.44
C PRO A 8 -0.68 -7.94 -5.99
N SER A 9 -0.01 -8.62 -6.94
CA SER A 9 1.08 -8.02 -7.72
C SER A 9 0.62 -6.69 -8.36
N GLY A 10 1.56 -5.74 -8.52
CA GLY A 10 1.21 -4.39 -8.99
C GLY A 10 0.63 -3.45 -7.91
N SER A 11 0.42 -3.91 -6.66
CA SER A 11 -0.03 -3.06 -5.55
C SER A 11 1.07 -2.10 -5.06
N PHE A 12 0.68 -1.13 -4.23
CA PHE A 12 1.65 -0.24 -3.57
C PHE A 12 2.59 -1.02 -2.65
N THR A 13 2.07 -2.05 -1.95
CA THR A 13 2.90 -2.92 -1.11
C THR A 13 3.89 -3.75 -1.92
N HIS A 14 3.45 -4.29 -3.08
CA HIS A 14 4.35 -4.96 -4.03
C HIS A 14 5.49 -4.04 -4.46
N ASN A 15 5.18 -2.79 -4.83
CA ASN A 15 6.19 -1.83 -5.25
C ASN A 15 7.15 -1.44 -4.10
N ALA A 16 6.66 -1.36 -2.86
CA ALA A 16 7.49 -1.15 -1.68
C ALA A 16 8.43 -2.33 -1.45
N ALA A 17 7.93 -3.56 -1.55
CA ALA A 17 8.73 -4.78 -1.41
C ALA A 17 9.81 -4.89 -2.51
N LEU A 18 9.46 -4.61 -3.77
CA LEU A 18 10.40 -4.59 -4.89
C LEU A 18 11.54 -3.59 -4.71
N LYS A 19 11.24 -2.39 -4.21
CA LYS A 19 12.26 -1.36 -3.96
C LYS A 19 13.21 -1.74 -2.83
N ALA A 20 12.67 -2.36 -1.78
CA ALA A 20 13.49 -2.78 -0.65
C ALA A 20 14.31 -4.03 -0.96
N PHE A 21 13.74 -4.95 -1.72
CA PHE A 21 14.30 -6.27 -1.97
C PHE A 21 14.29 -6.62 -3.47
N PRO A 22 15.10 -5.94 -4.31
CA PRO A 22 15.04 -6.10 -5.76
C PRO A 22 15.42 -7.51 -6.23
N GLU A 23 16.25 -8.24 -5.45
CA GLU A 23 16.74 -9.58 -5.78
C GLU A 23 15.96 -10.72 -5.06
N ALA A 24 14.91 -10.38 -4.29
CA ALA A 24 14.18 -11.38 -3.53
C ALA A 24 13.05 -12.05 -4.34
N ASN A 25 12.70 -13.25 -3.93
CA ASN A 25 11.48 -13.91 -4.38
C ASN A 25 10.30 -13.33 -3.59
N LEU A 26 9.50 -12.49 -4.24
CA LEU A 26 8.34 -11.84 -3.62
C LEU A 26 7.13 -12.77 -3.61
N VAL A 27 6.52 -12.96 -2.43
CA VAL A 27 5.36 -13.83 -2.20
C VAL A 27 4.14 -12.96 -1.92
N SER A 28 3.18 -12.98 -2.85
CA SER A 28 1.90 -12.27 -2.72
C SER A 28 0.95 -13.03 -1.81
N LEU A 29 0.41 -12.38 -0.79
CA LEU A 29 -0.53 -12.94 0.18
C LEU A 29 -1.80 -12.10 0.24
N GLY A 30 -2.92 -12.73 0.60
CA GLY A 30 -4.26 -12.13 0.43
C GLY A 30 -4.63 -11.12 1.50
N THR A 31 -4.11 -11.26 2.73
CA THR A 31 -4.42 -10.39 3.88
C THR A 31 -3.16 -10.00 4.63
N ILE A 32 -3.23 -8.91 5.39
CA ILE A 32 -2.13 -8.47 6.27
C ILE A 32 -1.80 -9.56 7.29
N THR A 33 -2.83 -10.17 7.88
CA THR A 33 -2.69 -11.27 8.81
C THR A 33 -1.93 -12.46 8.21
N GLU A 34 -2.23 -12.85 6.96
CA GLU A 34 -1.49 -13.91 6.26
C GLU A 34 -0.03 -13.53 6.02
N VAL A 35 0.25 -12.26 5.69
CA VAL A 35 1.62 -11.77 5.50
C VAL A 35 2.42 -11.91 6.79
N ILE A 36 1.86 -11.47 7.93
CA ILE A 36 2.54 -11.55 9.23
C ILE A 36 2.73 -13.02 9.62
N LYS A 37 1.69 -13.85 9.53
CA LYS A 37 1.77 -15.29 9.82
C LYS A 37 2.78 -16.03 8.96
N SER A 38 2.92 -15.65 7.70
CA SER A 38 3.91 -16.28 6.81
C SER A 38 5.35 -16.09 7.30
N TYR A 39 5.61 -14.95 7.96
CA TYR A 39 6.90 -14.70 8.62
C TYR A 39 7.02 -15.50 9.93
N GLU A 40 5.99 -15.49 10.79
CA GLU A 40 5.98 -16.25 12.05
C GLU A 40 6.22 -17.75 11.84
N GLU A 41 5.66 -18.29 10.78
CA GLU A 41 5.78 -19.69 10.40
C GLU A 41 7.09 -20.02 9.63
N GLY A 42 7.95 -19.03 9.42
CA GLY A 42 9.21 -19.19 8.69
C GLY A 42 9.07 -19.49 7.20
N ARG A 43 7.89 -19.21 6.60
CA ARG A 43 7.65 -19.38 5.16
C ARG A 43 8.29 -18.27 4.32
N VAL A 44 8.55 -17.12 4.92
CA VAL A 44 9.28 -15.99 4.32
C VAL A 44 10.32 -15.46 5.31
N ASP A 45 11.39 -14.87 4.79
CA ASP A 45 12.50 -14.30 5.58
C ASP A 45 12.14 -12.92 6.12
N TYR A 46 11.31 -12.16 5.39
CA TYR A 46 10.80 -10.85 5.76
C TYR A 46 9.35 -10.70 5.33
N ALA A 47 8.63 -9.80 6.00
CA ALA A 47 7.26 -9.43 5.64
C ALA A 47 7.15 -7.90 5.47
N VAL A 48 6.49 -7.45 4.40
CA VAL A 48 6.25 -6.02 4.13
C VAL A 48 4.76 -5.73 4.26
N ILE A 49 4.38 -4.88 5.21
CA ILE A 49 2.99 -4.53 5.50
C ILE A 49 2.78 -3.01 5.55
N PRO A 50 1.61 -2.49 5.11
CA PRO A 50 1.26 -1.09 5.31
C PRO A 50 0.92 -0.84 6.79
N VAL A 51 1.33 0.30 7.34
CA VAL A 51 1.04 0.67 8.74
C VAL A 51 0.33 2.00 8.90
N GLU A 52 0.52 2.89 7.93
CA GLU A 52 -0.10 4.22 7.97
C GLU A 52 -0.20 4.83 6.56
N ASN A 53 -1.29 5.52 6.28
CA ASN A 53 -1.41 6.39 5.12
C ASN A 53 -1.65 7.84 5.60
N SER A 54 -1.00 8.82 4.98
CA SER A 54 -1.04 10.22 5.41
C SER A 54 -2.43 10.87 5.29
N ILE A 55 -3.36 10.27 4.54
CA ILE A 55 -4.75 10.75 4.37
C ILE A 55 -5.71 9.95 5.25
N GLU A 56 -5.56 8.62 5.29
CA GLU A 56 -6.49 7.73 5.98
C GLU A 56 -6.09 7.39 7.42
N GLY A 57 -4.84 7.68 7.78
CA GLY A 57 -4.31 7.37 9.11
C GLY A 57 -3.79 5.95 9.23
N SER A 58 -3.88 5.41 10.42
CA SER A 58 -3.31 4.11 10.79
C SER A 58 -4.03 2.93 10.12
N VAL A 59 -3.26 1.94 9.69
CA VAL A 59 -3.78 0.65 9.25
C VAL A 59 -3.99 -0.23 10.50
N HIS A 60 -5.20 -0.17 11.05
CA HIS A 60 -5.54 -0.81 12.32
C HIS A 60 -5.24 -2.31 12.33
N GLU A 61 -5.56 -3.04 11.26
CA GLU A 61 -5.28 -4.49 11.16
C GLU A 61 -3.79 -4.81 11.42
N SER A 62 -2.89 -4.02 10.83
CA SER A 62 -1.43 -4.21 11.02
C SER A 62 -1.02 -3.94 12.46
N LEU A 63 -1.47 -2.82 13.02
CA LEU A 63 -1.04 -2.40 14.35
C LEU A 63 -1.66 -3.28 15.45
N ASP A 64 -2.94 -3.63 15.32
CA ASP A 64 -3.63 -4.49 16.30
C ASP A 64 -3.00 -5.89 16.34
N TYR A 65 -2.70 -6.47 15.18
CA TYR A 65 -2.05 -7.77 15.14
C TYR A 65 -0.67 -7.73 15.78
N LEU A 66 0.17 -6.75 15.42
CA LEU A 66 1.52 -6.60 15.97
C LEU A 66 1.52 -6.30 17.47
N PHE A 67 0.54 -5.55 17.95
CA PHE A 67 0.46 -5.18 19.36
C PHE A 67 -0.07 -6.29 20.24
N HIS A 68 -1.07 -7.05 19.79
CA HIS A 68 -1.80 -8.01 20.62
C HIS A 68 -1.45 -9.48 20.38
N GLN A 69 -0.90 -9.82 19.21
CA GLN A 69 -0.80 -11.23 18.78
C GLN A 69 0.61 -11.65 18.36
N ALA A 70 1.47 -10.72 17.99
CA ALA A 70 2.79 -11.03 17.46
C ALA A 70 3.93 -10.50 18.32
N ASP A 71 4.98 -11.30 18.50
CA ASP A 71 6.27 -10.85 19.06
C ASP A 71 7.28 -10.66 17.92
N ILE A 72 6.99 -9.69 17.04
CA ILE A 72 7.79 -9.41 15.85
C ILE A 72 8.22 -7.94 15.85
N ARG A 73 9.44 -7.70 15.36
CA ARG A 73 10.00 -6.34 15.26
C ARG A 73 9.88 -5.81 13.83
N ALA A 74 9.58 -4.51 13.72
CA ALA A 74 9.85 -3.76 12.50
C ALA A 74 11.33 -3.41 12.46
N VAL A 75 12.03 -3.89 11.44
CA VAL A 75 13.48 -3.72 11.27
C VAL A 75 13.85 -2.64 10.25
N ALA A 76 12.88 -2.23 9.42
CA ALA A 76 13.02 -1.10 8.51
C ALA A 76 11.65 -0.48 8.19
N GLU A 77 11.68 0.76 7.72
CA GLU A 77 10.51 1.51 7.24
C GLU A 77 10.73 1.96 5.80
N ILE A 78 9.69 1.83 4.98
CA ILE A 78 9.65 2.32 3.61
C ILE A 78 8.53 3.34 3.52
N VAL A 79 8.87 4.57 3.15
CA VAL A 79 7.87 5.63 2.89
C VAL A 79 7.74 5.79 1.38
N GLN A 80 6.53 5.60 0.86
CA GLN A 80 6.27 5.65 -0.56
C GLN A 80 5.18 6.65 -0.92
N PRO A 81 5.41 7.55 -1.91
CA PRO A 81 4.36 8.40 -2.43
C PRO A 81 3.29 7.56 -3.14
N ILE A 82 2.03 7.90 -2.91
CA ILE A 82 0.87 7.27 -3.52
C ILE A 82 0.43 8.12 -4.71
N LYS A 83 0.70 7.61 -5.89
CA LYS A 83 0.38 8.25 -7.15
C LYS A 83 -0.53 7.33 -7.97
N GLN A 84 -1.66 7.86 -8.40
CA GLN A 84 -2.68 7.14 -9.13
C GLN A 84 -2.55 7.42 -10.64
N GLN A 85 -2.49 6.36 -11.43
CA GLN A 85 -2.44 6.44 -12.88
C GLN A 85 -3.76 5.93 -13.46
N LEU A 86 -4.27 6.58 -14.48
CA LEU A 86 -5.32 5.99 -15.31
C LEU A 86 -4.66 5.15 -16.40
N MET A 87 -5.09 3.91 -16.54
CA MET A 87 -4.50 2.96 -17.48
C MET A 87 -5.56 2.08 -18.14
N ALA A 88 -5.27 1.63 -19.35
CA ALA A 88 -6.15 0.74 -20.13
C ALA A 88 -5.31 -0.17 -21.03
N THR A 89 -5.96 -1.13 -21.67
CA THR A 89 -5.39 -1.87 -22.80
C THR A 89 -5.31 -0.98 -24.04
N LYS A 90 -4.46 -1.35 -25.00
CA LYS A 90 -4.36 -0.64 -26.30
C LYS A 90 -5.69 -0.70 -27.06
N HIS A 91 -5.99 0.35 -27.81
CA HIS A 91 -7.02 0.37 -28.86
C HIS A 91 -8.46 0.71 -28.48
N HIS A 92 -8.71 1.44 -27.39
CA HIS A 92 -10.04 1.96 -27.12
C HIS A 92 -10.13 3.47 -27.36
N GLU A 93 -10.89 3.89 -28.39
CA GLU A 93 -11.16 5.31 -28.67
C GLU A 93 -12.00 5.98 -27.58
N LYS A 94 -12.79 5.17 -26.84
CA LYS A 94 -13.68 5.66 -25.78
C LYS A 94 -13.67 4.72 -24.59
N ILE A 95 -13.47 5.26 -23.39
CA ILE A 95 -13.58 4.52 -22.13
C ILE A 95 -15.03 4.58 -21.64
N GLU A 96 -15.66 3.42 -21.45
CA GLU A 96 -17.03 3.29 -20.96
C GLU A 96 -17.11 3.01 -19.46
N LYS A 97 -16.11 2.30 -18.91
CA LYS A 97 -16.05 2.01 -17.47
C LYS A 97 -14.65 2.26 -16.91
N ILE A 98 -14.63 2.77 -15.68
CA ILE A 98 -13.41 2.97 -14.92
C ILE A 98 -13.52 2.20 -13.61
N PHE A 99 -12.54 1.32 -13.36
CA PHE A 99 -12.49 0.45 -12.20
C PHE A 99 -11.40 0.90 -11.24
N SER A 100 -11.68 0.91 -9.94
CA SER A 100 -10.67 1.04 -8.89
C SER A 100 -11.23 0.79 -7.50
N HIS A 101 -10.33 0.84 -6.50
CA HIS A 101 -10.72 0.93 -5.09
C HIS A 101 -11.43 2.27 -4.82
N PRO A 102 -12.46 2.31 -3.95
CA PRO A 102 -13.24 3.53 -3.66
C PRO A 102 -12.38 4.75 -3.34
N GLN A 103 -11.30 4.56 -2.58
CA GLN A 103 -10.38 5.63 -2.21
C GLN A 103 -9.67 6.24 -3.43
N ALA A 104 -9.13 5.42 -4.34
CA ALA A 104 -8.46 5.91 -5.53
C ALA A 104 -9.43 6.65 -6.47
N ILE A 105 -10.68 6.17 -6.56
CA ILE A 105 -11.76 6.85 -7.27
C ILE A 105 -12.02 8.23 -6.65
N ALA A 106 -12.14 8.30 -5.32
CA ALA A 106 -12.37 9.56 -4.63
C ALA A 106 -11.22 10.56 -4.86
N GLN A 107 -9.97 10.09 -4.84
CA GLN A 107 -8.78 10.91 -5.11
C GLN A 107 -8.68 11.39 -6.56
N GLY A 108 -9.19 10.65 -7.53
CA GLY A 108 -9.18 11.02 -8.96
C GLY A 108 -10.50 11.63 -9.47
N LYS A 109 -11.46 11.91 -8.58
CA LYS A 109 -12.83 12.29 -8.94
C LYS A 109 -12.92 13.49 -9.88
N LYS A 110 -12.15 14.54 -9.61
CA LYS A 110 -12.14 15.75 -10.43
C LYS A 110 -11.65 15.46 -11.84
N TYR A 111 -10.54 14.72 -11.96
CA TYR A 111 -9.98 14.32 -13.24
C TYR A 111 -10.97 13.48 -14.05
N ILE A 112 -11.57 12.45 -13.43
CA ILE A 112 -12.54 11.57 -14.09
C ILE A 112 -13.73 12.38 -14.61
N LYS A 113 -14.31 13.24 -13.76
CA LYS A 113 -15.48 14.07 -14.12
C LYS A 113 -15.17 15.01 -15.30
N GLN A 114 -13.96 15.53 -15.38
CA GLN A 114 -13.54 16.46 -16.42
C GLN A 114 -13.28 15.76 -17.77
N HIS A 115 -12.63 14.59 -17.75
CA HIS A 115 -12.14 13.93 -18.97
C HIS A 115 -13.00 12.74 -19.41
N PHE A 116 -13.74 12.12 -18.47
CA PHE A 116 -14.56 10.94 -18.72
C PHE A 116 -15.96 11.07 -18.10
N PRO A 117 -16.72 12.16 -18.41
CA PRO A 117 -17.99 12.47 -17.76
C PRO A 117 -19.08 11.40 -17.99
N HIS A 118 -18.92 10.58 -19.03
CA HIS A 118 -19.88 9.53 -19.41
C HIS A 118 -19.45 8.14 -18.96
N ALA A 119 -18.23 7.97 -18.43
CA ALA A 119 -17.76 6.67 -17.97
C ALA A 119 -18.47 6.26 -16.68
N LYS A 120 -18.89 4.99 -16.62
CA LYS A 120 -19.41 4.40 -15.39
C LYS A 120 -18.27 4.05 -14.44
N ILE A 121 -18.46 4.35 -13.18
CA ILE A 121 -17.46 4.03 -12.13
C ILE A 121 -17.88 2.75 -11.43
N GLU A 122 -16.97 1.79 -11.39
CA GLU A 122 -17.15 0.50 -10.73
C GLU A 122 -16.08 0.30 -9.66
N THR A 123 -16.49 -0.16 -8.49
CA THR A 123 -15.57 -0.36 -7.37
C THR A 123 -15.01 -1.77 -7.33
N THR A 124 -13.75 -1.88 -6.93
CA THR A 124 -13.05 -3.15 -6.75
C THR A 124 -12.38 -3.23 -5.39
N ALA A 125 -11.99 -4.44 -4.98
CA ALA A 125 -11.36 -4.68 -3.68
C ALA A 125 -9.99 -3.99 -3.53
N SER A 126 -9.26 -3.77 -4.64
CA SER A 126 -8.00 -3.02 -4.65
C SER A 126 -7.74 -2.40 -6.02
N THR A 127 -6.85 -1.38 -6.04
CA THR A 127 -6.41 -0.72 -7.29
C THR A 127 -5.70 -1.69 -8.24
N ALA A 128 -4.87 -2.59 -7.71
CA ALA A 128 -4.16 -3.57 -8.53
C ALA A 128 -5.11 -4.66 -9.07
N PHE A 129 -6.16 -5.03 -8.31
CA PHE A 129 -7.20 -5.91 -8.82
C PHE A 129 -7.95 -5.26 -10.00
N ALA A 130 -8.24 -3.96 -9.91
CA ALA A 130 -8.84 -3.21 -11.02
C ALA A 130 -7.98 -3.27 -12.29
N ALA A 131 -6.67 -3.06 -12.15
CA ALA A 131 -5.74 -3.15 -13.27
C ALA A 131 -5.71 -4.55 -13.89
N ARG A 132 -5.63 -5.59 -13.06
CA ARG A 132 -5.70 -6.98 -13.52
C ARG A 132 -7.01 -7.26 -14.25
N TYR A 133 -8.15 -6.84 -13.66
CA TYR A 133 -9.46 -7.03 -14.26
C TYR A 133 -9.57 -6.39 -15.66
N VAL A 134 -9.04 -5.17 -15.83
CA VAL A 134 -8.99 -4.50 -17.13
C VAL A 134 -8.10 -5.26 -18.12
N ALA A 135 -6.96 -5.76 -17.70
CA ALA A 135 -6.08 -6.57 -18.54
C ALA A 135 -6.73 -7.88 -18.99
N ASP A 136 -7.42 -8.57 -18.05
CA ASP A 136 -8.14 -9.83 -18.33
C ASP A 136 -9.35 -9.62 -19.27
N ASN A 137 -9.84 -8.37 -19.42
CA ASN A 137 -10.96 -7.99 -20.30
C ASN A 137 -10.48 -7.00 -21.38
N SER A 138 -9.41 -7.36 -22.09
CA SER A 138 -8.71 -6.48 -23.02
C SER A 138 -9.51 -6.05 -24.26
N ASP A 139 -10.58 -6.75 -24.60
CA ASP A 139 -11.53 -6.47 -25.66
C ASP A 139 -12.58 -5.42 -25.28
N GLN A 140 -12.67 -5.07 -23.99
CA GLN A 140 -13.66 -4.14 -23.46
C GLN A 140 -13.10 -2.72 -23.33
N PRO A 141 -13.92 -1.67 -23.52
CA PRO A 141 -13.51 -0.28 -23.39
C PRO A 141 -13.39 0.16 -21.93
N TYR A 142 -12.53 -0.51 -21.19
CA TYR A 142 -12.35 -0.36 -19.74
C TYR A 142 -11.02 0.31 -19.42
N ALA A 143 -11.02 1.07 -18.34
CA ALA A 143 -9.81 1.63 -17.73
C ALA A 143 -9.75 1.31 -16.23
N ALA A 144 -8.56 1.32 -15.69
CA ALA A 144 -8.32 1.18 -14.25
C ALA A 144 -7.56 2.40 -13.71
N ILE A 145 -7.81 2.72 -12.43
CA ILE A 145 -6.96 3.63 -11.68
C ILE A 145 -6.13 2.77 -10.73
N ALA A 146 -4.80 2.81 -10.91
CA ALA A 146 -3.88 1.97 -10.17
C ALA A 146 -2.46 2.58 -10.08
N PRO A 147 -1.55 2.00 -9.26
CA PRO A 147 -0.14 2.41 -9.24
C PRO A 147 0.54 2.20 -10.58
N HIS A 148 1.59 2.96 -10.86
CA HIS A 148 2.42 2.79 -12.07
C HIS A 148 2.92 1.35 -12.24
N ALA A 149 3.28 0.68 -11.15
CA ALA A 149 3.74 -0.71 -11.17
C ALA A 149 2.71 -1.69 -11.77
N ALA A 150 1.42 -1.43 -11.57
CA ALA A 150 0.35 -2.26 -12.12
C ALA A 150 0.30 -2.22 -13.66
N ALA A 151 0.62 -1.08 -14.27
CA ALA A 151 0.66 -0.97 -15.72
C ALA A 151 1.73 -1.89 -16.32
N LYS A 152 2.92 -1.94 -15.70
CA LYS A 152 4.00 -2.84 -16.11
C LYS A 152 3.65 -4.30 -15.86
N GLU A 153 3.08 -4.59 -14.69
CA GLU A 153 2.72 -5.96 -14.27
C GLU A 153 1.70 -6.61 -15.20
N TYR A 154 0.69 -5.84 -15.61
CA TYR A 154 -0.45 -6.35 -16.39
C TYR A 154 -0.43 -5.93 -17.86
N GLY A 155 0.64 -5.30 -18.34
CA GLY A 155 0.78 -4.91 -19.74
C GLY A 155 -0.20 -3.82 -20.19
N LEU A 156 -0.58 -2.91 -19.29
CA LEU A 156 -1.48 -1.81 -19.57
C LEU A 156 -0.73 -0.53 -19.98
N GLU A 157 -1.35 0.28 -20.82
CA GLU A 157 -0.86 1.62 -21.17
C GLU A 157 -1.37 2.67 -20.20
N ILE A 158 -0.49 3.57 -19.79
CA ILE A 158 -0.87 4.71 -18.96
C ILE A 158 -1.45 5.81 -19.84
N LEU A 159 -2.74 6.06 -19.68
CA LEU A 159 -3.47 7.13 -20.40
C LEU A 159 -3.26 8.49 -19.77
N ALA A 160 -3.16 8.53 -18.42
CA ALA A 160 -2.89 9.75 -17.67
C ALA A 160 -2.11 9.44 -16.40
N LYS A 161 -1.16 10.34 -16.06
CA LYS A 161 -0.31 10.23 -14.88
C LYS A 161 -0.82 11.13 -13.77
N ASP A 162 -0.64 10.66 -12.52
CA ASP A 162 -0.78 11.47 -11.31
C ASP A 162 -2.14 12.17 -11.24
N ILE A 163 -3.23 11.41 -11.47
CA ILE A 163 -4.61 11.96 -11.55
C ILE A 163 -5.23 12.29 -10.20
N GLN A 164 -4.54 12.04 -9.08
CA GLN A 164 -5.01 12.34 -7.73
C GLN A 164 -5.02 13.85 -7.45
N GLU A 165 -6.03 14.31 -6.71
CA GLU A 165 -6.19 15.71 -6.31
C GLU A 165 -5.22 16.14 -5.21
N ILE A 166 -4.80 15.20 -4.35
CA ILE A 166 -3.88 15.44 -3.23
C ILE A 166 -2.49 14.93 -3.62
N GLU A 167 -1.57 15.87 -3.83
CA GLU A 167 -0.20 15.53 -4.24
C GLU A 167 0.62 14.89 -3.12
N LYS A 168 0.43 15.33 -1.87
CA LYS A 168 1.17 14.85 -0.69
C LYS A 168 0.42 13.70 -0.02
N ASN A 169 0.36 12.56 -0.69
CA ASN A 169 -0.16 11.31 -0.15
C ASN A 169 0.98 10.30 -0.08
N TYR A 170 1.24 9.76 1.12
CA TYR A 170 2.30 8.79 1.39
C TYR A 170 1.74 7.63 2.19
N THR A 171 2.25 6.43 1.92
CA THR A 171 2.03 5.26 2.78
C THR A 171 3.35 4.82 3.38
N ARG A 172 3.32 4.54 4.67
CA ARG A 172 4.40 3.95 5.43
C ARG A 172 4.21 2.44 5.46
N PHE A 173 5.26 1.73 5.10
CA PHE A 173 5.31 0.28 5.17
C PHE A 173 6.39 -0.12 6.16
N TRP A 174 6.11 -1.12 6.99
CA TRP A 174 7.14 -1.73 7.82
C TRP A 174 7.64 -3.02 7.19
N VAL A 175 8.95 -3.22 7.32
CA VAL A 175 9.61 -4.49 7.07
C VAL A 175 9.73 -5.20 8.40
N LEU A 176 9.06 -6.33 8.51
CA LEU A 176 9.12 -7.20 9.69
C LEU A 176 10.21 -8.25 9.48
N GLY A 177 11.00 -8.48 10.52
CA GLY A 177 12.12 -9.43 10.44
C GLY A 177 12.88 -9.53 11.76
N SER A 178 13.85 -10.44 11.83
CA SER A 178 14.73 -10.61 12.99
C SER A 178 16.01 -9.78 12.91
N THR A 179 16.44 -9.41 11.70
CA THR A 179 17.66 -8.65 11.43
C THR A 179 17.36 -7.49 10.49
N VAL A 180 18.12 -6.40 10.61
CA VAL A 180 18.04 -5.28 9.67
C VAL A 180 18.53 -5.77 8.30
N PRO A 181 17.70 -5.72 7.25
CA PRO A 181 18.10 -6.18 5.93
C PRO A 181 19.10 -5.20 5.27
N GLU A 182 19.97 -5.72 4.43
CA GLU A 182 20.78 -4.90 3.52
C GLU A 182 19.89 -4.42 2.37
N ILE A 183 19.26 -3.27 2.56
CA ILE A 183 18.36 -2.66 1.58
C ILE A 183 18.88 -1.25 1.21
N PRO A 184 18.60 -0.78 -0.03
CA PRO A 184 19.07 0.52 -0.51
C PRO A 184 18.23 1.66 0.11
N LEU A 185 18.20 1.74 1.44
CA LEU A 185 17.52 2.78 2.19
C LEU A 185 18.54 3.74 2.81
N ASN A 186 18.16 5.01 2.91
CA ASN A 186 18.94 6.00 3.66
C ASN A 186 18.92 5.61 5.15
N GLN A 187 20.08 5.29 5.70
CA GLN A 187 20.24 4.88 7.10
C GLN A 187 20.39 6.07 8.07
N ILE A 188 20.00 7.27 7.64
CA ILE A 188 20.34 8.51 8.37
C ILE A 188 19.49 8.71 9.62
N ASP A 189 18.25 8.21 9.63
CA ASP A 189 17.31 8.43 10.73
C ASP A 189 16.78 7.11 11.30
N CYS A 190 17.22 6.78 12.51
CA CYS A 190 16.60 5.69 13.27
C CYS A 190 15.33 6.19 13.95
N LYS A 191 14.22 5.45 13.83
CA LYS A 191 12.96 5.70 14.53
C LYS A 191 12.71 4.60 15.54
N LEU A 192 12.22 4.99 16.71
CA LEU A 192 11.70 4.06 17.70
C LEU A 192 10.18 4.16 17.75
N THR A 193 9.50 3.04 17.63
CA THR A 193 8.06 2.95 17.83
C THR A 193 7.80 2.33 19.20
N LEU A 194 6.98 2.99 19.99
CA LEU A 194 6.57 2.54 21.31
C LEU A 194 5.06 2.34 21.35
N ALA A 195 4.63 1.23 21.92
CA ALA A 195 3.25 0.99 22.29
C ALA A 195 3.11 1.21 23.79
N LEU A 196 2.21 2.10 24.20
CA LEU A 196 2.00 2.45 25.60
C LEU A 196 0.59 2.06 26.01
N THR A 197 0.49 1.22 27.04
CA THR A 197 -0.77 0.94 27.72
C THR A 197 -0.87 1.79 28.98
N LEU A 198 -1.89 2.62 29.06
CA LEU A 198 -2.15 3.42 30.26
C LEU A 198 -2.96 2.56 31.24
N PRO A 199 -2.54 2.46 32.53
CA PRO A 199 -3.20 1.60 33.51
C PRO A 199 -4.64 2.04 33.80
N ASP A 200 -4.90 3.36 33.76
CA ASP A 200 -6.22 3.94 34.00
C ASP A 200 -6.48 5.06 32.99
N ASN A 201 -7.74 5.15 32.51
CA ASN A 201 -8.18 6.25 31.66
C ASN A 201 -8.51 7.49 32.50
N MET A 202 -7.49 8.09 33.12
CA MET A 202 -7.64 9.30 33.92
C MET A 202 -7.32 10.56 33.11
N PRO A 203 -7.96 11.71 33.40
CA PRO A 203 -7.60 12.99 32.81
C PRO A 203 -6.10 13.28 33.01
N GLY A 204 -5.40 13.58 31.91
CA GLY A 204 -3.96 13.88 31.92
C GLY A 204 -3.02 12.68 31.88
N ALA A 205 -3.51 11.43 31.86
CA ALA A 205 -2.66 10.23 31.83
C ALA A 205 -1.74 10.20 30.59
N LEU A 206 -2.29 10.48 29.39
CA LEU A 206 -1.51 10.58 28.16
C LEU A 206 -0.48 11.71 28.23
N TYR A 207 -0.87 12.90 28.74
CA TYR A 207 0.05 14.02 28.92
C TYR A 207 1.23 13.64 29.83
N LYS A 208 0.96 12.96 30.95
CA LYS A 208 1.99 12.51 31.89
C LYS A 208 2.94 11.50 31.25
N ALA A 209 2.43 10.56 30.47
CA ALA A 209 3.27 9.61 29.72
C ALA A 209 4.15 10.32 28.68
N LEU A 210 3.56 11.22 27.87
CA LEU A 210 4.29 11.96 26.84
C LEU A 210 5.28 12.98 27.42
N SER A 211 5.02 13.56 28.59
CA SER A 211 5.94 14.51 29.24
C SER A 211 7.31 13.92 29.58
N THR A 212 7.42 12.59 29.69
CA THR A 212 8.70 11.88 29.88
C THR A 212 9.63 12.02 28.69
N PHE A 213 9.09 12.32 27.50
CA PHE A 213 9.84 12.49 26.24
C PHE A 213 10.00 13.98 25.86
N ALA A 214 9.45 14.90 26.63
CA ALA A 214 9.60 16.34 26.42
C ALA A 214 10.92 16.82 27.05
N TRP A 215 11.89 17.18 26.24
CA TRP A 215 13.18 17.73 26.62
C TRP A 215 13.28 19.17 26.16
#